data_e8678d5b334faa9eac40e641f8b54aee
#
_entry.id   e8678d5b334faa9eac40e641f8b54aee
#
_cell.length_a   1.000
_cell.length_b   1.000
_cell.length_c   1.000
_cell.angle_alpha   90.00
_cell.angle_beta   90.00
_cell.angle_gamma   90.00
#
_symmetry.space_group_name_H-M   'P 1'
#
loop_
_entity.id
_entity.type
_entity.pdbx_description
1 polymer ?
#
loop_
_entity_poly.entity_id
_entity_poly.type
_entity_poly.pdbx_seq_one_letter_code
_entity_poly.pdbx_strand_id
1 'polypeptide(L)'
;MIIEIGKCLVSTEILTEYFCCDYSRCKGCCCVVGDSGAPLEECEAESLESQAPDYDIFLAGDGKKEILSQGYSIIDKDGDSVTPLVPSDGRCAYSVTNPDGFTWCAVEKGFEKSRRGIRKPLSCWIFPIRLKVFSTGFTGLMLSREHLCSDAFKLGKEKGIKVYQFLREPIVHKFGDEFYEELCQAEKMMKEGF
;
A
#
# COMPACT_ATOMS: atom_id res chain seq x y z
N MET A 1 -6.56 -4.37 20.50
CA MET A 1 -7.30 -3.19 21.04
C MET A 1 -7.43 -2.17 19.92
N ILE A 2 -8.47 -1.32 19.94
CA ILE A 2 -8.68 -0.24 18.96
C ILE A 2 -8.75 1.07 19.73
N ILE A 3 -8.11 2.11 19.20
CA ILE A 3 -8.20 3.48 19.69
C ILE A 3 -8.87 4.36 18.64
N GLU A 4 -9.52 5.42 19.06
CA GLU A 4 -10.14 6.42 18.19
C GLU A 4 -9.25 7.67 18.13
N ILE A 5 -8.92 8.10 16.91
CA ILE A 5 -8.18 9.32 16.62
C ILE A 5 -8.97 10.08 15.54
N GLY A 6 -9.60 11.18 15.89
CA GLY A 6 -10.50 11.90 14.99
C GLY A 6 -11.62 10.98 14.47
N LYS A 7 -11.71 10.82 13.15
CA LYS A 7 -12.63 9.86 12.50
C LYS A 7 -11.95 8.54 12.12
N CYS A 8 -10.87 8.18 12.77
CA CYS A 8 -10.14 6.94 12.50
C CYS A 8 -10.21 5.97 13.68
N LEU A 9 -10.46 4.70 13.37
CA LEU A 9 -10.41 3.58 14.31
C LEU A 9 -9.09 2.82 14.05
N VAL A 10 -8.12 3.01 14.94
CA VAL A 10 -6.75 2.53 14.73
C VAL A 10 -6.47 1.30 15.59
N SER A 11 -6.06 0.19 14.97
CA SER A 11 -5.55 -0.97 15.72
C SER A 11 -4.28 -0.60 16.46
N THR A 12 -4.23 -0.86 17.77
CA THR A 12 -3.04 -0.63 18.59
C THR A 12 -1.82 -1.42 18.13
N GLU A 13 -2.00 -2.48 17.35
CA GLU A 13 -0.90 -3.22 16.74
C GLU A 13 -0.04 -2.35 15.82
N ILE A 14 -0.63 -1.34 15.18
CA ILE A 14 0.09 -0.36 14.34
C ILE A 14 1.13 0.41 15.16
N LEU A 15 0.84 0.65 16.45
CA LEU A 15 1.72 1.36 17.38
C LEU A 15 2.69 0.44 18.13
N THR A 16 2.34 -0.84 18.30
CA THR A 16 3.13 -1.77 19.14
C THR A 16 4.01 -2.71 18.34
N GLU A 17 3.56 -3.12 17.15
CA GLU A 17 4.31 -4.07 16.32
C GLU A 17 5.44 -3.39 15.55
N TYR A 18 6.47 -4.17 15.25
CA TYR A 18 7.64 -3.73 14.50
C TYR A 18 7.52 -4.14 13.04
N PHE A 19 7.96 -3.27 12.13
CA PHE A 19 7.94 -3.54 10.70
C PHE A 19 9.00 -2.72 9.97
N CYS A 20 9.73 -3.36 9.07
CA CYS A 20 10.59 -2.71 8.10
C CYS A 20 10.59 -3.59 6.85
N CYS A 21 10.07 -3.07 5.74
CA CYS A 21 9.99 -3.86 4.50
C CYS A 21 11.38 -4.41 4.12
N ASP A 22 11.46 -5.73 3.98
CA ASP A 22 12.67 -6.43 3.53
C ASP A 22 12.51 -6.84 2.07
N TYR A 23 12.70 -5.86 1.19
CA TYR A 23 12.57 -6.07 -0.25
C TYR A 23 13.60 -7.07 -0.79
N SER A 24 14.76 -7.18 -0.15
CA SER A 24 15.79 -8.14 -0.53
C SER A 24 15.35 -9.59 -0.35
N ARG A 25 14.48 -9.83 0.64
CA ARG A 25 13.89 -11.15 0.93
C ARG A 25 12.62 -11.39 0.16
N CYS A 26 11.66 -10.48 0.24
CA CYS A 26 10.35 -10.67 -0.37
C CYS A 26 10.35 -10.41 -1.89
N LYS A 27 11.35 -9.70 -2.42
CA LYS A 27 11.49 -9.36 -3.84
C LYS A 27 10.24 -8.70 -4.46
N GLY A 28 9.44 -8.01 -3.65
CA GLY A 28 8.23 -7.35 -4.13
C GLY A 28 7.02 -8.28 -4.30
N CYS A 29 6.95 -9.38 -3.56
CA CYS A 29 5.87 -10.38 -3.69
C CYS A 29 4.46 -9.81 -3.47
N CYS A 30 4.29 -8.69 -2.75
CA CYS A 30 3.00 -8.01 -2.60
C CYS A 30 2.40 -7.49 -3.93
N CYS A 31 3.22 -7.36 -4.98
CA CYS A 31 2.75 -7.04 -6.34
C CYS A 31 2.39 -8.28 -7.17
N VAL A 32 2.71 -9.49 -6.66
CA VAL A 32 2.56 -10.76 -7.39
C VAL A 32 1.47 -11.63 -6.77
N VAL A 33 1.33 -11.57 -5.45
CA VAL A 33 0.40 -12.42 -4.69
C VAL A 33 -0.76 -11.57 -4.19
N GLY A 34 -1.98 -11.92 -4.57
CA GLY A 34 -3.20 -11.26 -4.12
C GLY A 34 -4.43 -11.89 -4.77
N ASP A 35 -5.56 -11.79 -4.09
CA ASP A 35 -6.84 -12.33 -4.57
C ASP A 35 -7.61 -11.33 -5.45
N SER A 36 -7.24 -10.05 -5.37
CA SER A 36 -7.79 -8.96 -6.19
C SER A 36 -6.71 -7.91 -6.48
N GLY A 37 -7.02 -6.95 -7.38
CA GLY A 37 -6.18 -5.78 -7.60
C GLY A 37 -6.05 -4.91 -6.34
N ALA A 38 -5.09 -3.99 -6.37
CA ALA A 38 -4.93 -3.03 -5.28
C ALA A 38 -6.12 -2.06 -5.27
N PRO A 39 -6.83 -1.90 -4.13
CA PRO A 39 -7.89 -0.90 -4.00
C PRO A 39 -7.41 0.51 -4.33
N LEU A 40 -8.25 1.25 -5.06
CA LEU A 40 -7.98 2.59 -5.54
C LEU A 40 -9.02 3.57 -4.98
N GLU A 41 -8.55 4.75 -4.61
CA GLU A 41 -9.44 5.90 -4.45
C GLU A 41 -9.83 6.45 -5.84
N GLU A 42 -10.95 7.16 -5.94
CA GLU A 42 -11.43 7.72 -7.22
C GLU A 42 -10.36 8.59 -7.89
N CYS A 43 -9.74 9.49 -7.13
CA CYS A 43 -8.65 10.34 -7.64
C CYS A 43 -7.40 9.55 -8.07
N GLU A 44 -7.18 8.36 -7.50
CA GLU A 44 -6.07 7.50 -7.90
C GLU A 44 -6.35 6.80 -9.24
N ALA A 45 -7.59 6.35 -9.46
CA ALA A 45 -7.99 5.76 -10.73
C ALA A 45 -7.81 6.76 -11.89
N GLU A 46 -8.26 8.01 -11.71
CA GLU A 46 -8.05 9.11 -12.67
C GLU A 46 -6.56 9.42 -12.88
N SER A 47 -5.79 9.41 -11.80
CA SER A 47 -4.35 9.66 -11.85
C SER A 47 -3.60 8.57 -12.61
N LEU A 48 -3.99 7.30 -12.49
CA LEU A 48 -3.36 6.21 -13.23
C LEU A 48 -3.50 6.41 -14.74
N GLU A 49 -4.64 6.85 -15.23
CA GLU A 49 -4.84 7.13 -16.64
C GLU A 49 -4.01 8.35 -17.10
N SER A 50 -4.13 9.47 -16.38
CA SER A 50 -3.47 10.72 -16.77
C SER A 50 -1.94 10.66 -16.72
N GLN A 51 -1.38 9.81 -15.84
CA GLN A 51 0.06 9.63 -15.68
C GLN A 51 0.63 8.44 -16.49
N ALA A 52 -0.20 7.80 -17.34
CA ALA A 52 0.24 6.68 -18.18
C ALA A 52 1.53 6.97 -18.98
N PRO A 53 1.72 8.16 -19.59
CA PRO A 53 2.95 8.47 -20.32
C PRO A 53 4.23 8.42 -19.45
N ASP A 54 4.12 8.60 -18.14
CA ASP A 54 5.28 8.59 -17.24
C ASP A 54 5.74 7.17 -16.90
N TYR A 55 4.81 6.21 -16.78
CA TYR A 55 5.13 4.84 -16.38
C TYR A 55 5.03 3.80 -17.51
N ASP A 56 4.40 4.13 -18.64
CA ASP A 56 4.20 3.19 -19.75
C ASP A 56 5.53 2.62 -20.31
N ILE A 57 6.58 3.42 -20.28
CA ILE A 57 7.92 3.02 -20.70
C ILE A 57 8.51 1.88 -19.84
N PHE A 58 8.02 1.73 -18.61
CA PHE A 58 8.45 0.66 -17.69
C PHE A 58 7.59 -0.60 -17.82
N LEU A 59 6.40 -0.47 -18.40
CA LEU A 59 5.48 -1.60 -18.63
C LEU A 59 5.90 -2.39 -19.85
N ALA A 60 5.84 -3.70 -19.72
CA ALA A 60 6.12 -4.62 -20.84
C ALA A 60 5.24 -5.88 -20.72
N GLY A 61 5.17 -6.66 -21.81
CA GLY A 61 4.52 -7.97 -21.82
C GLY A 61 3.03 -7.92 -21.51
N ASP A 62 2.59 -8.91 -20.74
CA ASP A 62 1.16 -9.13 -20.47
C ASP A 62 0.55 -8.02 -19.62
N GLY A 63 1.28 -7.44 -18.65
CA GLY A 63 0.75 -6.36 -17.82
C GLY A 63 0.30 -5.16 -18.65
N LYS A 64 1.12 -4.72 -19.60
CA LYS A 64 0.76 -3.64 -20.54
C LYS A 64 -0.45 -4.01 -21.38
N LYS A 65 -0.50 -5.25 -21.90
CA LYS A 65 -1.62 -5.75 -22.69
C LYS A 65 -2.92 -5.73 -21.88
N GLU A 66 -2.87 -6.15 -20.62
CA GLU A 66 -4.06 -6.18 -19.76
C GLU A 66 -4.56 -4.77 -19.43
N ILE A 67 -3.68 -3.80 -19.16
CA ILE A 67 -4.08 -2.40 -18.97
C ILE A 67 -4.76 -1.84 -20.22
N LEU A 68 -4.24 -2.13 -21.41
CA LEU A 68 -4.85 -1.68 -22.66
C LEU A 68 -6.21 -2.35 -22.95
N SER A 69 -6.45 -3.56 -22.47
CA SER A 69 -7.69 -4.30 -22.70
C SER A 69 -8.74 -4.09 -21.63
N GLN A 70 -8.35 -3.97 -20.37
CA GLN A 70 -9.27 -3.85 -19.23
C GLN A 70 -9.47 -2.40 -18.78
N GLY A 71 -8.53 -1.49 -19.11
CA GLY A 71 -8.47 -0.12 -18.60
C GLY A 71 -7.42 0.04 -17.50
N TYR A 72 -7.24 1.28 -17.07
CA TYR A 72 -6.28 1.65 -16.02
C TYR A 72 -6.73 1.24 -14.61
N SER A 73 -8.03 1.10 -14.44
CA SER A 73 -8.69 0.56 -13.24
C SER A 73 -9.89 -0.27 -13.65
N ILE A 74 -10.31 -1.19 -12.81
CA ILE A 74 -11.51 -2.03 -13.01
C ILE A 74 -12.37 -2.00 -11.75
N ILE A 75 -13.63 -2.37 -11.89
CA ILE A 75 -14.50 -2.63 -10.74
C ILE A 75 -14.45 -4.13 -10.47
N ASP A 76 -14.12 -4.51 -9.26
CA ASP A 76 -14.09 -5.91 -8.87
C ASP A 76 -15.49 -6.47 -8.53
N LYS A 77 -15.52 -7.75 -8.12
CA LYS A 77 -16.79 -8.44 -7.77
C LYS A 77 -17.51 -7.83 -6.56
N ASP A 78 -16.79 -7.12 -5.70
CA ASP A 78 -17.31 -6.50 -4.49
C ASP A 78 -17.75 -5.06 -4.73
N GLY A 79 -17.53 -4.53 -5.96
CA GLY A 79 -17.89 -3.18 -6.38
C GLY A 79 -16.81 -2.14 -6.13
N ASP A 80 -15.62 -2.57 -5.72
CA ASP A 80 -14.51 -1.68 -5.43
C ASP A 80 -13.69 -1.37 -6.70
N SER A 81 -13.20 -0.13 -6.81
CA SER A 81 -12.22 0.24 -7.84
C SER A 81 -10.86 -0.34 -7.48
N VAL A 82 -10.26 -1.11 -8.38
CA VAL A 82 -8.99 -1.79 -8.15
C VAL A 82 -8.09 -1.74 -9.39
N THR A 83 -6.79 -1.99 -9.21
CA THR A 83 -5.87 -2.18 -10.33
C THR A 83 -6.19 -3.48 -11.09
N PRO A 84 -6.06 -3.51 -12.44
CA PRO A 84 -6.25 -4.74 -13.20
C PRO A 84 -5.19 -5.78 -12.85
N LEU A 85 -5.57 -7.06 -13.02
CA LEU A 85 -4.68 -8.20 -12.83
C LEU A 85 -4.37 -8.86 -14.18
N VAL A 86 -3.23 -9.54 -14.23
CA VAL A 86 -2.88 -10.42 -15.35
C VAL A 86 -3.54 -11.78 -15.13
N PRO A 87 -4.51 -12.21 -15.98
CA PRO A 87 -5.32 -13.41 -15.70
C PRO A 87 -4.52 -14.71 -15.63
N SER A 88 -3.35 -14.78 -16.28
CA SER A 88 -2.55 -16.00 -16.33
C SER A 88 -1.90 -16.38 -15.01
N ASP A 89 -1.59 -15.41 -14.14
CA ASP A 89 -0.86 -15.62 -12.90
C ASP A 89 -1.37 -14.78 -11.71
N GLY A 90 -2.38 -13.94 -11.91
CA GLY A 90 -3.01 -13.14 -10.87
C GLY A 90 -2.19 -11.95 -10.37
N ARG A 91 -1.00 -11.68 -10.94
CA ARG A 91 -0.22 -10.53 -10.51
C ARG A 91 -0.87 -9.21 -10.95
N CYS A 92 -0.54 -8.14 -10.24
CA CYS A 92 -0.94 -6.78 -10.64
C CYS A 92 -0.39 -6.44 -12.02
N ALA A 93 -1.22 -5.89 -12.91
CA ALA A 93 -0.82 -5.51 -14.28
C ALA A 93 0.26 -4.41 -14.29
N TYR A 94 0.37 -3.60 -13.24
CA TYR A 94 1.43 -2.60 -13.07
C TYR A 94 2.73 -3.17 -12.52
N SER A 95 2.80 -4.47 -12.21
CA SER A 95 4.02 -5.11 -11.72
C SER A 95 4.98 -5.44 -12.85
N VAL A 96 6.26 -5.19 -12.61
CA VAL A 96 7.35 -5.52 -13.53
C VAL A 96 8.40 -6.33 -12.78
N THR A 97 8.72 -7.51 -13.32
CA THR A 97 9.70 -8.42 -12.70
C THR A 97 10.96 -8.47 -13.57
N ASN A 98 12.13 -8.30 -12.95
CA ASN A 98 13.41 -8.45 -13.63
C ASN A 98 13.85 -9.93 -13.67
N PRO A 99 14.92 -10.26 -14.43
CA PRO A 99 15.44 -11.64 -14.52
C PRO A 99 15.89 -12.24 -13.18
N ASP A 100 16.27 -11.41 -12.19
CA ASP A 100 16.67 -11.84 -10.84
C ASP A 100 15.47 -12.10 -9.92
N GLY A 101 14.23 -11.93 -10.44
CA GLY A 101 12.98 -12.17 -9.73
C GLY A 101 12.55 -11.05 -8.80
N PHE A 102 13.15 -9.85 -8.91
CA PHE A 102 12.66 -8.68 -8.19
C PHE A 102 11.53 -8.01 -8.94
N THR A 103 10.42 -7.78 -8.25
CA THR A 103 9.21 -7.15 -8.80
C THR A 103 9.00 -5.77 -8.21
N TRP A 104 8.74 -4.77 -9.04
CA TRP A 104 8.41 -3.40 -8.64
C TRP A 104 7.17 -2.88 -9.34
N CYS A 105 6.68 -1.74 -8.88
CA CYS A 105 5.53 -1.06 -9.48
C CYS A 105 5.99 -0.09 -10.58
N ALA A 106 5.46 -0.23 -11.80
CA ALA A 106 5.75 0.69 -12.90
C ALA A 106 5.28 2.12 -12.58
N VAL A 107 4.14 2.29 -11.89
CA VAL A 107 3.63 3.60 -11.47
C VAL A 107 4.63 4.30 -10.55
N GLU A 108 5.19 3.57 -9.55
CA GLU A 108 6.20 4.11 -8.65
C GLU A 108 7.47 4.53 -9.40
N LYS A 109 7.90 3.76 -10.39
CA LYS A 109 9.05 4.11 -11.26
C LYS A 109 8.76 5.35 -12.11
N GLY A 110 7.56 5.47 -12.64
CA GLY A 110 7.10 6.67 -13.34
C GLY A 110 7.16 7.90 -12.46
N PHE A 111 6.65 7.81 -11.24
CA PHE A 111 6.71 8.88 -10.25
C PHE A 111 8.15 9.23 -9.84
N GLU A 112 9.01 8.25 -9.61
CA GLU A 112 10.42 8.50 -9.29
C GLU A 112 11.12 9.33 -10.36
N LYS A 113 10.75 9.14 -11.63
CA LYS A 113 11.31 9.84 -12.77
C LYS A 113 10.68 11.22 -12.99
N SER A 114 9.34 11.31 -12.97
CA SER A 114 8.61 12.53 -13.35
C SER A 114 8.28 13.45 -12.18
N ARG A 115 8.16 12.89 -10.98
CA ARG A 115 7.64 13.56 -9.77
C ARG A 115 6.22 14.12 -9.94
N ARG A 116 5.41 13.52 -10.83
CA ARG A 116 4.03 13.92 -11.13
C ARG A 116 3.07 12.79 -10.81
N GLY A 117 1.84 13.16 -10.46
CA GLY A 117 0.76 12.22 -10.15
C GLY A 117 0.93 11.50 -8.81
N ILE A 118 0.35 10.32 -8.69
CA ILE A 118 0.48 9.49 -7.50
C ILE A 118 1.82 8.72 -7.53
N ARG A 119 2.42 8.52 -6.35
CA ARG A 119 3.62 7.67 -6.23
C ARG A 119 3.31 6.23 -6.60
N LYS A 120 2.25 5.68 -6.03
CA LYS A 120 1.60 4.40 -6.30
C LYS A 120 0.27 4.37 -5.55
N PRO A 121 -0.64 3.43 -5.81
CA PRO A 121 -1.87 3.34 -5.03
C PRO A 121 -1.60 3.36 -3.52
N LEU A 122 -2.38 4.16 -2.79
CA LEU A 122 -2.22 4.32 -1.35
C LEU A 122 -2.32 2.97 -0.62
N SER A 123 -3.22 2.11 -1.06
CA SER A 123 -3.36 0.75 -0.51
C SER A 123 -2.07 -0.08 -0.58
N CYS A 124 -1.24 0.15 -1.62
CA CYS A 124 0.08 -0.47 -1.76
C CYS A 124 1.14 0.29 -0.95
N TRP A 125 1.05 1.62 -0.88
CA TRP A 125 2.05 2.44 -0.22
C TRP A 125 1.99 2.33 1.30
N ILE A 126 0.76 2.25 1.84
CA ILE A 126 0.52 2.13 3.29
C ILE A 126 0.57 0.67 3.78
N PHE A 127 0.68 -0.32 2.88
CA PHE A 127 0.76 -1.73 3.27
C PHE A 127 1.95 -1.99 4.22
N PRO A 128 1.79 -2.73 5.33
CA PRO A 128 0.70 -3.67 5.63
C PRO A 128 -0.50 -3.11 6.41
N ILE A 129 -0.68 -1.80 6.51
CA ILE A 129 -1.93 -1.25 7.03
C ILE A 129 -3.01 -1.41 5.96
N ARG A 130 -4.17 -1.96 6.35
CA ARG A 130 -5.38 -2.03 5.52
C ARG A 130 -6.35 -0.96 5.99
N LEU A 131 -6.85 -0.17 5.03
CA LEU A 131 -7.86 0.85 5.28
C LEU A 131 -9.24 0.28 4.95
N LYS A 132 -10.23 0.60 5.79
CA LYS A 132 -11.64 0.27 5.54
C LYS A 132 -12.52 1.46 5.91
N VAL A 133 -13.19 2.01 4.93
CA VAL A 133 -14.19 3.06 5.16
C VAL A 133 -15.50 2.40 5.57
N PHE A 134 -16.07 2.86 6.69
CA PHE A 134 -17.36 2.39 7.19
C PHE A 134 -18.48 3.34 6.76
N SER A 135 -19.70 2.82 6.65
CA SER A 135 -20.90 3.62 6.35
C SER A 135 -21.19 4.73 7.39
N THR A 136 -20.61 4.61 8.57
CA THR A 136 -20.67 5.63 9.64
C THR A 136 -19.75 6.83 9.39
N GLY A 137 -18.93 6.80 8.32
CA GLY A 137 -17.95 7.83 7.99
C GLY A 137 -16.63 7.70 8.75
N PHE A 138 -16.44 6.63 9.54
CA PHE A 138 -15.16 6.31 10.14
C PHE A 138 -14.26 5.52 9.16
N THR A 139 -12.95 5.67 9.31
CA THR A 139 -11.94 4.87 8.60
C THR A 139 -11.22 3.96 9.58
N GLY A 140 -11.31 2.65 9.36
CA GLY A 140 -10.53 1.66 10.12
C GLY A 140 -9.13 1.53 9.56
N LEU A 141 -8.12 1.55 10.45
CA LEU A 141 -6.72 1.23 10.15
C LEU A 141 -6.38 -0.07 10.87
N MET A 142 -6.18 -1.14 10.11
CA MET A 142 -5.92 -2.48 10.66
C MET A 142 -4.58 -3.00 10.14
N LEU A 143 -3.80 -3.64 11.01
CA LEU A 143 -2.57 -4.29 10.61
C LEU A 143 -2.87 -5.65 9.96
N SER A 144 -2.44 -5.84 8.72
CA SER A 144 -2.46 -7.12 8.04
C SER A 144 -1.18 -7.90 8.35
N ARG A 145 -1.34 -9.16 8.76
CA ARG A 145 -0.22 -10.07 9.08
C ARG A 145 -0.06 -11.11 7.98
N GLU A 146 0.13 -10.62 6.76
CA GLU A 146 0.38 -11.52 5.63
C GLU A 146 1.67 -12.32 5.83
N HIS A 147 1.61 -13.61 5.60
CA HIS A 147 2.75 -14.51 5.73
C HIS A 147 3.94 -14.07 4.87
N LEU A 148 3.66 -13.50 3.70
CA LEU A 148 4.67 -12.97 2.77
C LEU A 148 5.52 -11.83 3.36
N CYS A 149 5.05 -11.16 4.43
CA CYS A 149 5.76 -10.10 5.13
C CYS A 149 6.44 -10.56 6.43
N SER A 150 6.50 -11.86 6.71
CA SER A 150 7.06 -12.37 7.97
C SER A 150 8.49 -11.89 8.25
N ASP A 151 9.34 -11.79 7.24
CA ASP A 151 10.71 -11.31 7.39
C ASP A 151 10.77 -9.79 7.64
N ALA A 152 9.81 -9.02 7.12
CA ALA A 152 9.71 -7.59 7.39
C ALA A 152 9.40 -7.29 8.86
N PHE A 153 8.57 -8.11 9.52
CA PHE A 153 8.31 -8.00 10.95
C PHE A 153 9.55 -8.34 11.79
N LYS A 154 10.33 -9.36 11.39
CA LYS A 154 11.59 -9.69 12.04
C LYS A 154 12.61 -8.56 11.92
N LEU A 155 12.82 -8.06 10.68
CA LEU A 155 13.73 -6.97 10.41
C LEU A 155 13.33 -5.68 11.15
N GLY A 156 12.04 -5.38 11.22
CA GLY A 156 11.52 -4.25 11.99
C GLY A 156 11.86 -4.36 13.46
N LYS A 157 11.74 -5.56 14.04
CA LYS A 157 12.11 -5.84 15.44
C LYS A 157 13.62 -5.69 15.67
N GLU A 158 14.43 -6.19 14.77
CA GLU A 158 15.88 -6.05 14.83
C GLU A 158 16.33 -4.58 14.78
N LYS A 159 15.65 -3.77 13.94
CA LYS A 159 15.93 -2.33 13.79
C LYS A 159 15.23 -1.45 14.82
N GLY A 160 14.32 -1.99 15.62
CA GLY A 160 13.53 -1.23 16.59
C GLY A 160 12.52 -0.26 15.94
N ILE A 161 12.12 -0.50 14.66
CA ILE A 161 11.24 0.39 13.90
C ILE A 161 9.81 -0.16 13.94
N LYS A 162 8.85 0.63 14.44
CA LYS A 162 7.44 0.24 14.50
C LYS A 162 6.71 0.48 13.18
N VAL A 163 5.56 -0.19 13.01
CA VAL A 163 4.75 -0.08 11.79
C VAL A 163 4.45 1.37 11.44
N TYR A 164 3.90 2.16 12.38
CA TYR A 164 3.56 3.57 12.12
C TYR A 164 4.78 4.45 11.81
N GLN A 165 5.94 4.12 12.37
CA GLN A 165 7.19 4.84 12.11
C GLN A 165 7.72 4.54 10.70
N PHE A 166 7.69 3.28 10.29
CA PHE A 166 8.09 2.88 8.95
C PHE A 166 7.17 3.49 7.88
N LEU A 167 5.88 3.57 8.17
CA LEU A 167 4.85 4.07 7.26
C LEU A 167 4.50 5.55 7.48
N ARG A 168 5.42 6.32 8.07
CA ARG A 168 5.19 7.75 8.33
C ARG A 168 4.74 8.50 7.07
N GLU A 169 5.46 8.32 5.96
CA GLU A 169 5.15 9.06 4.71
C GLU A 169 3.72 8.81 4.19
N PRO A 170 3.27 7.56 3.97
CA PRO A 170 1.90 7.34 3.49
C PRO A 170 0.83 7.71 4.53
N ILE A 171 1.10 7.59 5.83
CA ILE A 171 0.17 8.03 6.89
C ILE A 171 0.00 9.55 6.84
N VAL A 172 1.09 10.30 6.81
CA VAL A 172 1.04 11.78 6.70
C VAL A 172 0.40 12.21 5.38
N HIS A 173 0.71 11.53 4.28
CA HIS A 173 0.10 11.82 2.99
C HIS A 173 -1.43 11.71 3.02
N LYS A 174 -1.96 10.69 3.70
CA LYS A 174 -3.41 10.43 3.74
C LYS A 174 -4.14 11.22 4.83
N PHE A 175 -3.55 11.33 6.00
CA PHE A 175 -4.25 11.81 7.21
C PHE A 175 -3.69 13.13 7.76
N GLY A 176 -2.54 13.60 7.26
CA GLY A 176 -1.86 14.81 7.72
C GLY A 176 -0.91 14.59 8.90
N ASP A 177 -0.09 15.62 9.16
CA ASP A 177 0.91 15.59 10.24
C ASP A 177 0.25 15.55 11.62
N GLU A 178 -0.86 16.26 11.85
CA GLU A 178 -1.59 16.26 13.13
C GLU A 178 -2.00 14.84 13.53
N PHE A 179 -2.59 14.07 12.60
CA PHE A 179 -2.95 12.68 12.85
C PHE A 179 -1.72 11.82 13.22
N TYR A 180 -0.59 12.03 12.56
CA TYR A 180 0.64 11.31 12.88
C TYR A 180 1.17 11.67 14.27
N GLU A 181 1.09 12.93 14.68
CA GLU A 181 1.46 13.38 16.02
C GLU A 181 0.57 12.75 17.09
N GLU A 182 -0.75 12.64 16.84
CA GLU A 182 -1.68 11.93 17.74
C GLU A 182 -1.34 10.44 17.87
N LEU A 183 -0.92 9.76 16.78
CA LEU A 183 -0.39 8.39 16.85
C LEU A 183 0.85 8.30 17.76
N CYS A 184 1.77 9.25 17.64
CA CYS A 184 2.97 9.31 18.48
C CYS A 184 2.63 9.52 19.96
N GLN A 185 1.63 10.36 20.25
CA GLN A 185 1.17 10.59 21.62
C GLN A 185 0.48 9.34 22.20
N ALA A 186 -0.40 8.71 21.42
CA ALA A 186 -1.06 7.47 21.82
C ALA A 186 -0.06 6.36 22.16
N GLU A 187 1.00 6.22 21.37
CA GLU A 187 2.08 5.24 21.62
C GLU A 187 2.81 5.52 22.93
N LYS A 188 3.10 6.80 23.25
CA LYS A 188 3.72 7.19 24.52
C LYS A 188 2.82 6.85 25.71
N MET A 189 1.53 7.22 25.64
CA MET A 189 0.57 6.92 26.69
C MET A 189 0.46 5.41 26.95
N MET A 190 0.42 4.59 25.89
CA MET A 190 0.41 3.13 26.02
C MET A 190 1.66 2.56 26.72
N LYS A 191 2.83 3.19 26.55
CA LYS A 191 4.06 2.79 27.26
C LYS A 191 4.05 3.17 28.74
N GLU A 192 3.39 4.26 29.08
CA GLU A 192 3.28 4.77 30.46
C GLU A 192 2.22 4.04 31.29
N GLY A 193 1.45 3.15 30.67
CA GLY A 193 0.52 2.25 31.38
C GLY A 193 -0.91 2.81 31.53
N PHE A 194 -1.33 3.68 30.64
CA PHE A 194 -2.73 4.11 30.49
C PHE A 194 -3.46 3.23 29.49
#